data_bd5ef6ec76c298c85e2e5931fb56f413
#
_entry.id   bd5ef6ec76c298c85e2e5931fb56f413
#
_cell.length_a   1.000
_cell.length_b   1.000
_cell.length_c   1.000
_cell.angle_alpha   90.00
_cell.angle_beta   90.00
_cell.angle_gamma   90.00
#
_symmetry.space_group_name_H-M   'P 1'
#
loop_
_entity.id
_entity.type
_entity.pdbx_description
1 polymer ?
#
loop_
_entity_poly.entity_id
_entity_poly.type
_entity_poly.pdbx_seq_one_letter_code
_entity_poly.pdbx_strand_id
1 'polypeptide(L)'
;MAAVDKPATSADVAKLSNVSRTTVSYILNNVPGRHISTATRDRVLAAAEQLGYTPHAAARALRAGRNQLVLALVPDWDMGPTFSAGMEALNRLLADRGYILVIHSHSDTVRPLTALWSEVRPAIVMVFGSLKDEHSKALRTAGIKYTDARMFEYLSGISRLQSEHLWRSGHRTLGYLQPSHYVPRDILEFRRAGVNEFCAEYGLASPRQFTLDYGLKSVQQLQEEWFESKDPVTGVIAHTDELAAFVWTASSADFTPGANALIGTGDRPIARLGLTTVGFDFDKVAFFWAENALAALENRSPSEHLEYPGWIVHRQTA
;
A
#
# COMPACT_ATOMS: atom_id res chain seq x y z
N MET A 1 -33.70 -26.61 -3.78
CA MET A 1 -32.26 -26.49 -4.02
C MET A 1 -32.07 -26.50 -5.54
N ALA A 2 -31.78 -25.35 -6.15
CA ALA A 2 -31.47 -25.27 -7.57
C ALA A 2 -30.12 -25.95 -7.82
N ALA A 3 -30.05 -26.82 -8.82
CA ALA A 3 -28.82 -27.46 -9.26
C ALA A 3 -27.81 -26.34 -9.59
N VAL A 4 -26.63 -26.38 -8.99
CA VAL A 4 -25.51 -25.50 -9.32
C VAL A 4 -25.11 -25.88 -10.75
N ASP A 5 -25.48 -25.05 -11.73
CA ASP A 5 -25.11 -25.25 -13.13
C ASP A 5 -23.57 -25.33 -13.21
N LYS A 6 -23.09 -26.44 -13.76
CA LYS A 6 -21.64 -26.67 -13.91
C LYS A 6 -21.09 -25.59 -14.85
N PRO A 7 -20.04 -24.86 -14.42
CA PRO A 7 -19.47 -23.80 -15.26
C PRO A 7 -19.11 -24.31 -16.65
N ALA A 8 -19.47 -23.53 -17.67
CA ALA A 8 -19.14 -23.87 -19.04
C ALA A 8 -17.64 -24.07 -19.26
N THR A 9 -17.26 -24.97 -20.12
CA THR A 9 -15.86 -25.31 -20.42
C THR A 9 -15.47 -24.90 -21.83
N SER A 10 -14.18 -24.85 -22.15
CA SER A 10 -13.70 -24.62 -23.52
C SER A 10 -14.15 -25.70 -24.49
N ALA A 11 -14.51 -26.89 -23.98
CA ALA A 11 -15.08 -27.96 -24.79
C ALA A 11 -16.53 -27.65 -25.22
N ASP A 12 -17.30 -27.03 -24.34
CA ASP A 12 -18.67 -26.62 -24.63
C ASP A 12 -18.70 -25.49 -25.66
N VAL A 13 -17.80 -24.51 -25.55
CA VAL A 13 -17.61 -23.45 -26.55
C VAL A 13 -17.19 -24.05 -27.90
N ALA A 14 -16.25 -24.99 -27.91
CA ALA A 14 -15.80 -25.69 -29.13
C ALA A 14 -16.94 -26.43 -29.83
N LYS A 15 -17.77 -27.12 -29.03
CA LYS A 15 -18.95 -27.83 -29.53
C LYS A 15 -19.99 -26.86 -30.10
N LEU A 16 -20.31 -25.79 -29.40
CA LEU A 16 -21.32 -24.81 -29.84
C LEU A 16 -20.89 -24.05 -31.09
N SER A 17 -19.60 -23.68 -31.20
CA SER A 17 -19.04 -22.93 -32.33
C SER A 17 -18.57 -23.80 -33.47
N ASN A 18 -18.68 -25.14 -33.37
CA ASN A 18 -18.24 -26.15 -34.35
C ASN A 18 -16.78 -25.97 -34.77
N VAL A 19 -15.88 -25.83 -33.80
CA VAL A 19 -14.41 -25.75 -34.01
C VAL A 19 -13.65 -26.61 -33.00
N SER A 20 -12.37 -26.81 -33.22
CA SER A 20 -11.53 -27.52 -32.24
C SER A 20 -11.31 -26.68 -30.94
N ARG A 21 -11.10 -27.37 -29.82
CA ARG A 21 -10.70 -26.70 -28.57
C ARG A 21 -9.43 -25.85 -28.72
N THR A 22 -8.53 -26.26 -29.61
CA THR A 22 -7.33 -25.51 -29.96
C THR A 22 -7.68 -24.20 -30.66
N THR A 23 -8.63 -24.23 -31.60
CA THR A 23 -9.13 -23.02 -32.30
C THR A 23 -9.81 -22.05 -31.32
N VAL A 24 -10.67 -22.55 -30.43
CA VAL A 24 -11.26 -21.74 -29.32
C VAL A 24 -10.16 -21.07 -28.50
N SER A 25 -9.13 -21.83 -28.11
CA SER A 25 -8.01 -21.29 -27.34
C SER A 25 -7.25 -20.21 -28.11
N TYR A 26 -7.00 -20.36 -29.40
CA TYR A 26 -6.29 -19.35 -30.21
C TYR A 26 -7.08 -18.05 -30.32
N ILE A 27 -8.40 -18.15 -30.49
CA ILE A 27 -9.30 -17.01 -30.65
C ILE A 27 -9.43 -16.25 -29.32
N LEU A 28 -9.76 -16.95 -28.24
CA LEU A 28 -10.02 -16.31 -26.93
C LEU A 28 -8.75 -15.74 -26.28
N ASN A 29 -7.58 -16.27 -26.64
CA ASN A 29 -6.29 -15.75 -26.15
C ASN A 29 -5.58 -14.84 -27.18
N ASN A 30 -6.23 -14.50 -28.27
CA ASN A 30 -5.70 -13.62 -29.32
C ASN A 30 -4.28 -13.98 -29.80
N VAL A 31 -3.99 -15.28 -29.99
CA VAL A 31 -2.65 -15.78 -30.36
C VAL A 31 -2.26 -15.27 -31.74
N PRO A 32 -1.16 -14.50 -31.90
CA PRO A 32 -0.73 -13.93 -33.17
C PRO A 32 -0.26 -15.03 -34.15
N GLY A 33 -0.28 -14.72 -35.46
CA GLY A 33 0.27 -15.59 -36.51
C GLY A 33 -0.60 -16.79 -36.90
N ARG A 34 -1.86 -16.83 -36.52
CA ARG A 34 -2.84 -17.86 -36.96
C ARG A 34 -3.88 -17.27 -37.90
N HIS A 35 -3.93 -17.78 -39.11
CA HIS A 35 -4.97 -17.40 -40.08
C HIS A 35 -6.33 -18.05 -39.71
N ILE A 36 -7.12 -17.32 -38.93
CA ILE A 36 -8.48 -17.69 -38.55
C ILE A 36 -9.43 -16.66 -39.17
N SER A 37 -10.40 -17.10 -39.93
CA SER A 37 -11.35 -16.18 -40.56
C SER A 37 -12.17 -15.39 -39.53
N THR A 38 -12.54 -14.16 -39.88
CA THR A 38 -13.39 -13.30 -39.04
C THR A 38 -14.69 -14.01 -38.66
N ALA A 39 -15.34 -14.67 -39.62
CA ALA A 39 -16.56 -15.45 -39.38
C ALA A 39 -16.37 -16.58 -38.34
N THR A 40 -15.21 -17.22 -38.29
CA THR A 40 -14.91 -18.24 -37.27
C THR A 40 -14.63 -17.61 -35.91
N ARG A 41 -13.96 -16.48 -35.91
CA ARG A 41 -13.70 -15.70 -34.66
C ARG A 41 -15.02 -15.25 -34.04
N ASP A 42 -15.92 -14.67 -34.84
CA ASP A 42 -17.20 -14.15 -34.36
C ASP A 42 -18.09 -15.26 -33.80
N ARG A 43 -18.14 -16.43 -34.45
CA ARG A 43 -18.90 -17.61 -33.96
C ARG A 43 -18.37 -18.07 -32.58
N VAL A 44 -17.06 -18.11 -32.40
CA VAL A 44 -16.47 -18.56 -31.14
C VAL A 44 -16.71 -17.54 -30.02
N LEU A 45 -16.61 -16.23 -30.29
CA LEU A 45 -16.89 -15.17 -29.32
C LEU A 45 -18.37 -15.20 -28.92
N ALA A 46 -19.30 -15.31 -29.87
CA ALA A 46 -20.72 -15.42 -29.59
C ALA A 46 -21.06 -16.69 -28.79
N ALA A 47 -20.43 -17.83 -29.09
CA ALA A 47 -20.62 -19.06 -28.32
C ALA A 47 -20.08 -18.96 -26.89
N ALA A 48 -18.97 -18.28 -26.69
CA ALA A 48 -18.40 -18.03 -25.35
C ALA A 48 -19.33 -17.12 -24.54
N GLU A 49 -19.83 -16.05 -25.13
CA GLU A 49 -20.78 -15.13 -24.50
C GLU A 49 -22.12 -15.83 -24.14
N GLN A 50 -22.68 -16.58 -25.06
CA GLN A 50 -23.93 -17.34 -24.86
C GLN A 50 -23.83 -18.34 -23.70
N LEU A 51 -22.65 -18.96 -23.52
CA LEU A 51 -22.40 -19.94 -22.47
C LEU A 51 -21.89 -19.31 -21.16
N GLY A 52 -21.70 -17.99 -21.11
CA GLY A 52 -21.06 -17.33 -19.99
C GLY A 52 -19.62 -17.84 -19.74
N TYR A 53 -18.96 -18.35 -20.79
CA TYR A 53 -17.64 -18.94 -20.68
C TYR A 53 -16.56 -17.86 -20.58
N THR A 54 -15.90 -17.80 -19.43
CA THR A 54 -14.69 -16.99 -19.25
C THR A 54 -13.48 -17.91 -19.20
N PRO A 55 -12.45 -17.69 -20.04
CA PRO A 55 -11.22 -18.49 -19.99
C PRO A 55 -10.62 -18.47 -18.60
N HIS A 56 -10.45 -19.63 -17.96
CA HIS A 56 -9.85 -19.72 -16.63
C HIS A 56 -8.43 -19.15 -16.65
N ALA A 57 -8.18 -18.15 -15.79
CA ALA A 57 -6.86 -17.53 -15.64
C ALA A 57 -5.78 -18.56 -15.28
N ALA A 58 -6.11 -19.57 -14.47
CA ALA A 58 -5.23 -20.69 -14.13
C ALA A 58 -4.86 -21.54 -15.36
N ALA A 59 -5.78 -21.77 -16.30
CA ALA A 59 -5.50 -22.52 -17.53
C ALA A 59 -4.64 -21.70 -18.52
N ARG A 60 -4.74 -20.38 -18.50
CA ARG A 60 -3.85 -19.48 -19.26
C ARG A 60 -2.44 -19.49 -18.65
N ALA A 61 -2.31 -19.36 -17.35
CA ALA A 61 -1.05 -19.39 -16.62
C ALA A 61 -0.28 -20.69 -16.86
N LEU A 62 -0.98 -21.84 -16.84
CA LEU A 62 -0.39 -23.15 -17.09
C LEU A 62 0.16 -23.29 -18.54
N ARG A 63 -0.51 -22.69 -19.52
CA ARG A 63 -0.07 -22.73 -20.93
C ARG A 63 1.01 -21.73 -21.27
N ALA A 64 0.99 -20.55 -20.63
CA ALA A 64 1.99 -19.51 -20.80
C ALA A 64 3.30 -19.80 -20.03
N GLY A 65 3.32 -20.84 -19.17
CA GLY A 65 4.44 -21.13 -18.28
C GLY A 65 4.77 -20.00 -17.30
N ARG A 66 3.90 -18.99 -17.21
CA ARG A 66 4.07 -17.81 -16.32
C ARG A 66 2.76 -17.49 -15.64
N ASN A 67 2.79 -17.43 -14.31
CA ASN A 67 1.70 -16.84 -13.55
C ASN A 67 1.81 -15.32 -13.64
N GLN A 68 0.69 -14.64 -13.86
CA GLN A 68 0.62 -13.17 -13.97
C GLN A 68 0.11 -12.52 -12.67
N LEU A 69 0.07 -13.29 -11.58
CA LEU A 69 -0.42 -12.79 -10.31
C LEU A 69 0.72 -12.23 -9.47
N VAL A 70 0.62 -10.96 -9.12
CA VAL A 70 1.45 -10.30 -8.11
C VAL A 70 0.66 -10.28 -6.81
N LEU A 71 1.22 -10.85 -5.75
CA LEU A 71 0.60 -10.88 -4.44
C LEU A 71 1.23 -9.82 -3.55
N ALA A 72 0.50 -8.76 -3.21
CA ALA A 72 0.89 -7.82 -2.18
C ALA A 72 0.51 -8.38 -0.81
N LEU A 73 1.52 -8.72 -0.02
CA LEU A 73 1.37 -9.14 1.36
C LEU A 73 1.46 -7.93 2.25
N VAL A 74 0.33 -7.52 2.81
CA VAL A 74 0.24 -6.35 3.69
C VAL A 74 -0.04 -6.79 5.11
N PRO A 75 0.46 -6.09 6.13
CA PRO A 75 0.09 -6.34 7.51
C PRO A 75 -1.44 -6.21 7.71
N ASP A 76 -1.98 -6.91 8.69
CA ASP A 76 -3.38 -6.79 9.09
C ASP A 76 -3.59 -5.47 9.84
N TRP A 77 -3.89 -4.41 9.10
CA TRP A 77 -4.07 -3.07 9.63
C TRP A 77 -5.12 -2.29 8.83
N ASP A 78 -5.60 -1.20 9.41
CA ASP A 78 -6.36 -0.21 8.65
C ASP A 78 -5.40 0.52 7.69
N MET A 79 -5.44 0.13 6.42
CA MET A 79 -4.54 0.63 5.40
C MET A 79 -4.67 2.13 5.12
N GLY A 80 -5.70 2.76 5.63
CA GLY A 80 -5.93 4.18 5.43
C GLY A 80 -5.97 4.64 3.97
N PRO A 81 -6.48 5.83 3.72
CA PRO A 81 -6.66 6.33 2.34
C PRO A 81 -5.35 6.58 1.60
N THR A 82 -4.29 6.94 2.32
CA THR A 82 -2.95 7.24 1.73
C THR A 82 -2.32 5.99 1.12
N PHE A 83 -2.32 4.88 1.86
CA PHE A 83 -1.79 3.61 1.38
C PHE A 83 -2.65 3.04 0.25
N SER A 84 -3.98 3.16 0.36
CA SER A 84 -4.92 2.73 -0.69
C SER A 84 -4.67 3.43 -2.03
N ALA A 85 -4.36 4.73 -2.03
CA ALA A 85 -4.01 5.46 -3.25
C ALA A 85 -2.73 4.92 -3.91
N GLY A 86 -1.70 4.58 -3.12
CA GLY A 86 -0.49 3.92 -3.62
C GLY A 86 -0.76 2.55 -4.21
N MET A 87 -1.62 1.74 -3.58
CA MET A 87 -2.01 0.43 -4.09
C MET A 87 -2.81 0.53 -5.40
N GLU A 88 -3.67 1.53 -5.54
CA GLU A 88 -4.41 1.78 -6.77
C GLU A 88 -3.48 2.17 -7.92
N ALA A 89 -2.50 3.05 -7.67
CA ALA A 89 -1.48 3.40 -8.64
C ALA A 89 -0.63 2.17 -9.05
N LEU A 90 -0.21 1.36 -8.08
CA LEU A 90 0.52 0.11 -8.32
C LEU A 90 -0.30 -0.87 -9.18
N ASN A 91 -1.60 -1.02 -8.90
CA ASN A 91 -2.48 -1.88 -9.68
C ASN A 91 -2.56 -1.44 -11.15
N ARG A 92 -2.68 -0.14 -11.43
CA ARG A 92 -2.66 0.40 -12.80
C ARG A 92 -1.35 0.05 -13.52
N LEU A 93 -0.20 0.32 -12.89
CA LEU A 93 1.13 0.06 -13.47
C LEU A 93 1.38 -1.42 -13.77
N LEU A 94 0.93 -2.30 -12.90
CA LEU A 94 1.05 -3.75 -13.08
C LEU A 94 0.07 -4.26 -14.16
N ALA A 95 -1.15 -3.74 -14.19
CA ALA A 95 -2.15 -4.09 -15.21
C ALA A 95 -1.70 -3.74 -16.63
N ASP A 96 -1.05 -2.59 -16.82
CA ASP A 96 -0.47 -2.18 -18.12
C ASP A 96 0.61 -3.16 -18.61
N ARG A 97 1.21 -3.92 -17.70
CA ARG A 97 2.20 -4.97 -18.00
C ARG A 97 1.62 -6.40 -17.98
N GLY A 98 0.29 -6.51 -17.90
CA GLY A 98 -0.45 -7.77 -17.95
C GLY A 98 -0.46 -8.56 -16.66
N TYR A 99 -0.08 -7.94 -15.52
CA TYR A 99 -0.16 -8.55 -14.20
C TYR A 99 -1.46 -8.19 -13.48
N ILE A 100 -1.90 -9.08 -12.61
CA ILE A 100 -3.05 -8.89 -11.72
C ILE A 100 -2.51 -8.71 -10.31
N LEU A 101 -2.82 -7.59 -9.66
CA LEU A 101 -2.49 -7.37 -8.26
C LEU A 101 -3.57 -7.95 -7.37
N VAL A 102 -3.17 -8.80 -6.43
CA VAL A 102 -4.02 -9.30 -5.34
C VAL A 102 -3.41 -8.83 -4.03
N ILE A 103 -4.21 -8.17 -3.22
CA ILE A 103 -3.79 -7.70 -1.89
C ILE A 103 -4.29 -8.72 -0.87
N HIS A 104 -3.37 -9.23 -0.05
CA HIS A 104 -3.68 -10.14 1.05
C HIS A 104 -3.24 -9.51 2.37
N SER A 105 -4.23 -9.21 3.22
CA SER A 105 -3.96 -8.81 4.59
C SER A 105 -3.56 -10.03 5.40
N HIS A 106 -2.37 -9.99 5.98
CA HIS A 106 -1.79 -11.12 6.70
C HIS A 106 -1.88 -10.92 8.20
N SER A 107 -2.52 -11.89 8.85
CA SER A 107 -2.48 -12.06 10.30
C SER A 107 -2.02 -13.47 10.63
N ASP A 108 -1.00 -13.61 11.46
CA ASP A 108 -0.49 -14.91 11.92
C ASP A 108 -1.54 -15.76 12.65
N THR A 109 -2.63 -15.12 13.11
CA THR A 109 -3.69 -15.75 13.89
C THR A 109 -4.76 -16.42 13.02
N VAL A 110 -4.87 -16.07 11.74
CA VAL A 110 -6.01 -16.49 10.91
C VAL A 110 -5.66 -17.68 10.04
N ARG A 111 -4.57 -17.64 9.29
CA ARG A 111 -4.16 -18.72 8.39
C ARG A 111 -2.66 -18.68 8.11
N PRO A 112 -1.94 -19.83 8.15
CA PRO A 112 -0.53 -19.86 7.77
C PRO A 112 -0.32 -19.42 6.32
N LEU A 113 0.65 -18.55 6.07
CA LEU A 113 1.02 -18.07 4.72
C LEU A 113 1.40 -19.24 3.78
N THR A 114 1.96 -20.34 4.34
CA THR A 114 2.31 -21.54 3.57
C THR A 114 1.12 -22.18 2.87
N ALA A 115 -0.08 -22.09 3.45
CA ALA A 115 -1.31 -22.58 2.83
C ALA A 115 -1.72 -21.70 1.62
N LEU A 116 -1.43 -20.41 1.67
CA LEU A 116 -1.73 -19.47 0.58
C LEU A 116 -0.90 -19.79 -0.68
N TRP A 117 0.39 -20.11 -0.51
CA TRP A 117 1.28 -20.43 -1.63
C TRP A 117 0.84 -21.62 -2.47
N SER A 118 0.27 -22.63 -1.82
CA SER A 118 -0.19 -23.85 -2.50
C SER A 118 -1.44 -23.59 -3.37
N GLU A 119 -2.27 -22.63 -2.99
CA GLU A 119 -3.53 -22.31 -3.68
C GLU A 119 -3.35 -21.26 -4.77
N VAL A 120 -2.60 -20.20 -4.50
CA VAL A 120 -2.56 -19.00 -5.35
C VAL A 120 -1.38 -18.99 -6.31
N ARG A 121 -0.25 -19.60 -5.98
CA ARG A 121 1.00 -19.67 -6.78
C ARG A 121 1.33 -18.34 -7.49
N PRO A 122 1.63 -17.26 -6.77
CA PRO A 122 1.92 -15.96 -7.39
C PRO A 122 3.21 -16.01 -8.21
N ALA A 123 3.33 -15.14 -9.22
CA ALA A 123 4.58 -14.90 -9.93
C ALA A 123 5.64 -14.30 -9.00
N ILE A 124 5.19 -13.40 -8.12
CA ILE A 124 6.01 -12.75 -7.10
C ILE A 124 5.14 -12.34 -5.93
N VAL A 125 5.76 -12.29 -4.75
CA VAL A 125 5.18 -11.69 -3.53
C VAL A 125 5.88 -10.37 -3.26
N MET A 126 5.10 -9.30 -3.11
CA MET A 126 5.57 -8.00 -2.63
C MET A 126 5.23 -7.87 -1.15
N VAL A 127 6.23 -7.63 -0.32
CA VAL A 127 6.05 -7.56 1.14
C VAL A 127 6.00 -6.11 1.58
N PHE A 128 4.89 -5.71 2.18
CA PHE A 128 4.67 -4.38 2.75
C PHE A 128 4.71 -4.48 4.28
N GLY A 129 5.89 -4.43 4.85
CA GLY A 129 6.14 -4.61 6.27
C GLY A 129 7.25 -5.61 6.53
N SER A 130 7.33 -6.12 7.75
CA SER A 130 8.35 -7.09 8.15
C SER A 130 7.92 -8.52 7.82
N LEU A 131 8.78 -9.26 7.14
CA LEU A 131 8.58 -10.68 6.86
C LEU A 131 9.41 -11.53 7.82
N LYS A 132 8.77 -12.42 8.57
CA LYS A 132 9.48 -13.35 9.46
C LYS A 132 10.38 -14.29 8.67
N ASP A 133 11.48 -14.71 9.27
CA ASP A 133 12.45 -15.64 8.65
C ASP A 133 11.82 -16.95 8.19
N GLU A 134 10.88 -17.49 8.97
CA GLU A 134 10.12 -18.70 8.60
C GLU A 134 9.33 -18.52 7.30
N HIS A 135 8.71 -17.36 7.09
CA HIS A 135 7.94 -17.05 5.88
C HIS A 135 8.84 -16.84 4.67
N SER A 136 9.95 -16.12 4.84
CA SER A 136 10.95 -15.94 3.77
C SER A 136 11.57 -17.28 3.35
N LYS A 137 11.82 -18.19 4.30
CA LYS A 137 12.28 -19.56 4.04
C LYS A 137 11.21 -20.38 3.30
N ALA A 138 9.95 -20.25 3.69
CA ALA A 138 8.83 -20.94 3.04
C ALA A 138 8.67 -20.50 1.58
N LEU A 139 8.77 -19.20 1.28
CA LEU A 139 8.75 -18.68 -0.09
C LEU A 139 9.90 -19.24 -0.93
N ARG A 140 11.12 -19.21 -0.40
CA ARG A 140 12.30 -19.79 -1.09
C ARG A 140 12.12 -21.28 -1.35
N THR A 141 11.63 -22.05 -0.36
CA THR A 141 11.37 -23.49 -0.51
C THR A 141 10.30 -23.78 -1.57
N ALA A 142 9.29 -22.94 -1.66
CA ALA A 142 8.24 -23.02 -2.69
C ALA A 142 8.68 -22.53 -4.09
N GLY A 143 9.91 -22.00 -4.22
CA GLY A 143 10.41 -21.42 -5.47
C GLY A 143 9.68 -20.15 -5.88
N ILE A 144 9.07 -19.44 -4.92
CA ILE A 144 8.33 -18.20 -5.17
C ILE A 144 9.26 -17.01 -4.96
N LYS A 145 9.36 -16.15 -5.95
CA LYS A 145 10.09 -14.90 -5.85
C LYS A 145 9.40 -13.94 -4.91
N TYR A 146 10.17 -13.13 -4.19
CA TYR A 146 9.61 -12.05 -3.37
C TYR A 146 10.50 -10.82 -3.39
N THR A 147 9.92 -9.66 -3.11
CA THR A 147 10.61 -8.37 -2.96
C THR A 147 10.03 -7.63 -1.76
N ASP A 148 10.87 -6.85 -1.10
CA ASP A 148 10.48 -5.93 -0.04
C ASP A 148 10.05 -4.60 -0.67
N ALA A 149 8.94 -4.05 -0.22
CA ALA A 149 8.45 -2.72 -0.61
C ALA A 149 9.24 -1.57 0.03
N ARG A 150 10.20 -1.88 0.91
CA ARG A 150 11.09 -0.91 1.59
C ARG A 150 10.32 0.18 2.35
N MET A 151 9.27 -0.25 3.04
CA MET A 151 8.39 0.65 3.80
C MET A 151 9.14 1.44 4.88
N PHE A 152 10.23 0.89 5.45
CA PHE A 152 11.06 1.58 6.45
C PHE A 152 11.57 2.94 5.94
N GLU A 153 12.23 2.95 4.79
CA GLU A 153 12.84 4.16 4.20
C GLU A 153 11.78 5.21 3.88
N TYR A 154 10.65 4.74 3.34
CA TYR A 154 9.52 5.59 3.01
C TYR A 154 8.90 6.23 4.26
N LEU A 155 8.60 5.44 5.28
CA LEU A 155 7.90 5.91 6.49
C LEU A 155 8.78 6.78 7.38
N SER A 156 10.06 6.45 7.54
CA SER A 156 10.99 7.29 8.29
C SER A 156 11.23 8.63 7.59
N GLY A 157 11.32 8.64 6.26
CA GLY A 157 11.43 9.86 5.45
C GLY A 157 10.28 10.83 5.64
N ILE A 158 9.03 10.34 5.78
CA ILE A 158 7.87 11.17 6.11
C ILE A 158 8.10 11.96 7.40
N SER A 159 8.44 11.24 8.46
CA SER A 159 8.59 11.84 9.78
C SER A 159 9.79 12.77 9.85
N ARG A 160 10.86 12.43 9.13
CA ARG A 160 12.01 13.32 8.98
C ARG A 160 11.63 14.65 8.33
N LEU A 161 10.85 14.61 7.23
CA LEU A 161 10.39 15.80 6.53
C LEU A 161 9.48 16.68 7.41
N GLN A 162 8.58 16.06 8.19
CA GLN A 162 7.75 16.77 9.17
C GLN A 162 8.62 17.45 10.25
N SER A 163 9.59 16.72 10.77
CA SER A 163 10.52 17.24 11.80
C SER A 163 11.36 18.41 11.28
N GLU A 164 11.90 18.28 10.06
CA GLU A 164 12.69 19.32 9.41
C GLU A 164 11.88 20.60 9.20
N HIS A 165 10.62 20.47 8.74
CA HIS A 165 9.74 21.60 8.57
C HIS A 165 9.52 22.36 9.88
N LEU A 166 9.16 21.65 10.95
CA LEU A 166 8.94 22.26 12.27
C LEU A 166 10.21 22.90 12.83
N TRP A 167 11.35 22.25 12.68
CA TRP A 167 12.64 22.77 13.10
C TRP A 167 13.02 24.06 12.35
N ARG A 168 12.81 24.12 11.03
CA ARG A 168 13.04 25.32 10.22
C ARG A 168 12.11 26.45 10.59
N SER A 169 10.89 26.14 11.02
CA SER A 169 9.92 27.09 11.54
C SER A 169 10.21 27.56 12.98
N GLY A 170 11.31 27.08 13.58
CA GLY A 170 11.77 27.55 14.90
C GLY A 170 11.40 26.66 16.07
N HIS A 171 10.63 25.60 15.88
CA HIS A 171 10.24 24.68 16.96
C HIS A 171 11.41 23.81 17.39
N ARG A 172 11.57 23.63 18.72
CA ARG A 172 12.69 22.87 19.30
C ARG A 172 12.22 21.74 20.21
N THR A 173 11.02 21.84 20.78
CA THR A 173 10.38 20.79 21.57
C THR A 173 9.32 20.13 20.71
N LEU A 174 9.64 18.92 20.21
CA LEU A 174 8.77 18.19 19.28
C LEU A 174 7.97 17.10 20.00
N GLY A 175 6.75 16.86 19.52
CA GLY A 175 5.89 15.76 19.95
C GLY A 175 5.46 14.91 18.76
N TYR A 176 5.45 13.58 18.93
CA TYR A 176 4.93 12.64 17.96
C TYR A 176 3.61 12.05 18.45
N LEU A 177 2.55 12.36 17.72
CA LEU A 177 1.17 11.95 18.00
C LEU A 177 0.80 10.74 17.14
N GLN A 178 0.44 9.63 17.80
CA GLN A 178 0.05 8.38 17.16
C GLN A 178 -1.36 7.96 17.56
N PRO A 179 -2.10 7.21 16.69
CA PRO A 179 -3.42 6.71 17.04
C PRO A 179 -3.34 5.50 17.96
N SER A 180 -4.40 5.28 18.78
CA SER A 180 -4.52 4.13 19.67
C SER A 180 -5.11 2.89 18.99
N HIS A 181 -5.83 3.06 17.85
CA HIS A 181 -6.34 1.93 17.10
C HIS A 181 -5.20 1.17 16.43
N TYR A 182 -5.48 -0.06 16.03
CA TYR A 182 -4.44 -0.94 15.53
C TYR A 182 -3.70 -0.37 14.33
N VAL A 183 -2.43 -0.05 14.57
CA VAL A 183 -1.41 0.21 13.53
C VAL A 183 -0.28 -0.78 13.80
N PRO A 184 0.22 -1.51 12.81
CA PRO A 184 1.33 -2.45 13.01
C PRO A 184 2.49 -1.78 13.72
N ARG A 185 3.06 -2.49 14.67
CA ARG A 185 4.11 -1.96 15.54
C ARG A 185 5.33 -1.47 14.75
N ASP A 186 5.72 -2.20 13.71
CA ASP A 186 6.81 -1.83 12.82
C ASP A 186 6.54 -0.51 12.07
N ILE A 187 5.31 -0.25 11.64
CA ILE A 187 4.92 1.02 11.00
C ILE A 187 5.09 2.21 11.97
N LEU A 188 4.65 2.03 13.22
CA LEU A 188 4.85 3.05 14.24
C LEU A 188 6.33 3.24 14.57
N GLU A 189 7.11 2.15 14.65
CA GLU A 189 8.54 2.18 14.91
C GLU A 189 9.30 2.89 13.79
N PHE A 190 8.96 2.63 12.53
CA PHE A 190 9.57 3.32 11.38
C PHE A 190 9.29 4.83 11.40
N ARG A 191 8.06 5.22 11.68
CA ARG A 191 7.70 6.63 11.79
C ARG A 191 8.41 7.31 12.96
N ARG A 192 8.48 6.67 14.13
CA ARG A 192 9.20 7.20 15.31
C ARG A 192 10.70 7.27 15.09
N ALA A 193 11.27 6.29 14.40
CA ALA A 193 12.69 6.29 14.06
C ALA A 193 13.07 7.56 13.30
N GLY A 194 12.30 7.94 12.26
CA GLY A 194 12.57 9.16 11.50
C GLY A 194 12.57 10.45 12.34
N VAL A 195 11.66 10.57 13.33
CA VAL A 195 11.67 11.72 14.24
C VAL A 195 12.86 11.67 15.20
N ASN A 196 13.13 10.49 15.80
CA ASN A 196 14.23 10.32 16.75
C ASN A 196 15.60 10.59 16.11
N GLU A 197 15.83 10.05 14.92
CA GLU A 197 17.06 10.26 14.15
C GLU A 197 17.25 11.73 13.83
N PHE A 198 16.20 12.42 13.39
CA PHE A 198 16.25 13.85 13.14
C PHE A 198 16.59 14.63 14.40
N CYS A 199 15.91 14.36 15.52
CA CYS A 199 16.19 15.04 16.78
C CYS A 199 17.63 14.83 17.26
N ALA A 200 18.14 13.61 17.14
CA ALA A 200 19.53 13.30 17.52
C ALA A 200 20.54 14.04 16.62
N GLU A 201 20.32 14.07 15.31
CA GLU A 201 21.19 14.75 14.34
C GLU A 201 21.28 16.26 14.58
N TYR A 202 20.14 16.89 14.95
CA TYR A 202 20.07 18.34 15.16
C TYR A 202 20.18 18.78 16.64
N GLY A 203 20.57 17.85 17.52
CA GLY A 203 20.80 18.15 18.95
C GLY A 203 19.54 18.53 19.71
N LEU A 204 18.39 18.08 19.27
CA LEU A 204 17.12 18.27 19.97
C LEU A 204 16.91 17.18 21.03
N ALA A 205 16.09 17.47 22.04
CA ALA A 205 15.60 16.43 22.95
C ALA A 205 14.77 15.37 22.18
N SER A 206 14.74 14.15 22.71
CA SER A 206 13.87 13.11 22.16
C SER A 206 12.41 13.58 22.10
N PRO A 207 11.68 13.30 21.01
CA PRO A 207 10.31 13.78 20.88
C PRO A 207 9.42 13.14 21.95
N ARG A 208 8.51 13.92 22.52
CA ARG A 208 7.48 13.36 23.39
C ARG A 208 6.51 12.53 22.55
N GLN A 209 6.01 11.44 23.13
CA GLN A 209 5.08 10.55 22.44
C GLN A 209 3.73 10.57 23.14
N PHE A 210 2.65 10.64 22.36
CA PHE A 210 1.30 10.53 22.88
C PHE A 210 0.46 9.60 21.98
N THR A 211 -0.33 8.75 22.60
CA THR A 211 -1.27 7.86 21.90
C THR A 211 -2.68 8.36 22.12
N LEU A 212 -3.35 8.77 21.03
CA LEU A 212 -4.68 9.37 21.06
C LEU A 212 -5.74 8.34 20.64
N ASP A 213 -6.82 8.26 21.40
CA ASP A 213 -7.95 7.35 21.14
C ASP A 213 -9.15 8.00 20.46
N TYR A 214 -8.99 9.21 19.91
CA TYR A 214 -10.06 10.03 19.35
C TYR A 214 -11.17 10.39 20.36
N GLY A 215 -10.91 10.29 21.65
CA GLY A 215 -11.79 10.74 22.71
C GLY A 215 -11.44 12.14 23.22
N LEU A 216 -12.45 12.94 23.59
CA LEU A 216 -12.21 14.28 24.16
C LEU A 216 -11.35 14.25 25.42
N LYS A 217 -11.50 13.20 26.25
CA LYS A 217 -10.63 13.01 27.43
C LYS A 217 -9.17 12.83 27.07
N SER A 218 -8.88 12.09 25.99
CA SER A 218 -7.52 11.90 25.50
C SER A 218 -6.92 13.20 24.98
N VAL A 219 -7.74 14.06 24.35
CA VAL A 219 -7.28 15.41 23.93
C VAL A 219 -7.00 16.29 25.15
N GLN A 220 -7.82 16.23 26.18
CA GLN A 220 -7.57 16.98 27.42
C GLN A 220 -6.26 16.55 28.11
N GLN A 221 -5.99 15.24 28.18
CA GLN A 221 -4.72 14.71 28.68
C GLN A 221 -3.53 15.19 27.84
N LEU A 222 -3.65 15.10 26.51
CA LEU A 222 -2.64 15.63 25.59
C LEU A 222 -2.35 17.12 25.87
N GLN A 223 -3.39 17.91 26.07
CA GLN A 223 -3.32 19.33 26.33
C GLN A 223 -2.56 19.63 27.63
N GLU A 224 -2.92 18.95 28.73
CA GLU A 224 -2.25 19.07 30.02
C GLU A 224 -0.78 18.64 29.95
N GLU A 225 -0.49 17.50 29.31
CA GLU A 225 0.86 16.94 29.23
C GLU A 225 1.79 17.71 28.29
N TRP A 226 1.28 18.22 27.17
CA TRP A 226 2.10 18.81 26.13
C TRP A 226 2.10 20.34 26.13
N PHE A 227 0.95 20.98 26.23
CA PHE A 227 0.82 22.42 26.02
C PHE A 227 0.84 23.23 27.33
N GLU A 228 0.32 22.66 28.43
CA GLU A 228 0.27 23.32 29.74
C GLU A 228 1.43 22.91 30.65
N SER A 229 2.35 22.09 30.17
CA SER A 229 3.51 21.63 30.91
C SER A 229 4.57 22.73 31.05
N LYS A 230 5.50 22.57 32.02
CA LYS A 230 6.60 23.52 32.26
C LYS A 230 7.52 23.70 31.04
N ASP A 231 7.66 22.69 30.21
CA ASP A 231 8.43 22.69 28.96
C ASP A 231 7.51 22.24 27.83
N PRO A 232 6.70 23.16 27.27
CA PRO A 232 5.63 22.77 26.36
C PRO A 232 6.16 22.24 25.02
N VAL A 233 5.44 21.27 24.45
CA VAL A 233 5.61 20.86 23.05
C VAL A 233 5.08 22.00 22.17
N THR A 234 5.93 22.50 21.28
CA THR A 234 5.55 23.58 20.36
C THR A 234 5.39 23.11 18.92
N GLY A 235 5.97 21.96 18.57
CA GLY A 235 5.85 21.36 17.22
C GLY A 235 5.27 19.95 17.30
N VAL A 236 4.06 19.75 16.75
CA VAL A 236 3.35 18.46 16.80
C VAL A 236 3.40 17.78 15.45
N ILE A 237 3.95 16.57 15.42
CA ILE A 237 4.02 15.68 14.29
C ILE A 237 2.89 14.64 14.44
N ALA A 238 1.85 14.73 13.63
CA ALA A 238 0.76 13.76 13.66
C ALA A 238 1.01 12.61 12.66
N HIS A 239 0.61 11.41 13.05
CA HIS A 239 0.73 10.20 12.23
C HIS A 239 -0.10 10.29 10.94
N THR A 240 -1.27 10.92 10.97
CA THR A 240 -2.16 11.14 9.82
C THR A 240 -2.80 12.53 9.88
N ASP A 241 -3.40 12.96 8.74
CA ASP A 241 -4.19 14.20 8.69
C ASP A 241 -5.44 14.14 9.55
N GLU A 242 -6.09 12.97 9.63
CA GLU A 242 -7.29 12.77 10.46
C GLU A 242 -6.99 12.99 11.95
N LEU A 243 -5.85 12.45 12.41
CA LEU A 243 -5.41 12.61 13.79
C LEU A 243 -5.05 14.07 14.10
N ALA A 244 -4.36 14.72 13.17
CA ALA A 244 -4.04 16.14 13.28
C ALA A 244 -5.31 17.00 13.31
N ALA A 245 -6.24 16.77 12.39
CA ALA A 245 -7.49 17.52 12.32
C ALA A 245 -8.34 17.34 13.60
N PHE A 246 -8.36 16.13 14.16
CA PHE A 246 -9.06 15.87 15.40
C PHE A 246 -8.48 16.68 16.57
N VAL A 247 -7.15 16.71 16.72
CA VAL A 247 -6.51 17.53 17.76
C VAL A 247 -6.72 19.03 17.51
N TRP A 248 -6.57 19.47 16.27
CA TRP A 248 -6.78 20.87 15.90
C TRP A 248 -8.18 21.39 16.24
N THR A 249 -9.20 20.54 16.01
CA THR A 249 -10.61 20.94 16.25
C THR A 249 -11.08 20.73 17.69
N ALA A 250 -10.48 19.80 18.42
CA ALA A 250 -10.91 19.42 19.77
C ALA A 250 -10.05 20.05 20.90
N SER A 251 -8.85 20.55 20.57
CA SER A 251 -7.96 21.20 21.52
C SER A 251 -8.23 22.70 21.63
N SER A 252 -7.94 23.28 22.78
CA SER A 252 -7.87 24.75 22.95
C SER A 252 -6.50 25.32 22.61
N ALA A 253 -5.53 24.51 22.24
CA ALA A 253 -4.20 24.96 21.83
C ALA A 253 -4.29 25.80 20.56
N ASP A 254 -3.52 26.88 20.55
CA ASP A 254 -3.42 27.77 19.37
C ASP A 254 -2.39 27.19 18.37
N PHE A 255 -2.89 26.71 17.24
CA PHE A 255 -2.07 26.21 16.13
C PHE A 255 -2.03 27.25 15.01
N THR A 256 -1.41 28.40 15.30
CA THR A 256 -1.19 29.47 14.35
C THR A 256 0.30 29.79 14.24
N PRO A 257 0.73 30.42 13.12
CA PRO A 257 2.13 30.83 12.98
C PRO A 257 2.64 31.66 14.18
N GLY A 258 3.71 31.18 14.81
CA GLY A 258 4.32 31.84 15.98
C GLY A 258 3.83 31.36 17.35
N ALA A 259 2.82 30.46 17.40
CA ALA A 259 2.40 29.76 18.60
C ALA A 259 2.83 28.27 18.53
N ASN A 260 1.88 27.33 18.49
CA ASN A 260 2.18 25.93 18.27
C ASN A 260 2.03 25.57 16.78
N ALA A 261 2.80 24.61 16.31
CA ALA A 261 2.66 24.08 14.97
C ALA A 261 2.16 22.63 14.99
N LEU A 262 1.31 22.29 14.04
CA LEU A 262 0.75 20.96 13.87
C LEU A 262 0.84 20.55 12.40
N ILE A 263 1.50 19.43 12.14
CA ILE A 263 1.67 18.92 10.78
C ILE A 263 1.14 17.49 10.64
N GLY A 264 0.26 17.29 9.66
CA GLY A 264 -0.31 16.00 9.30
C GLY A 264 0.47 15.26 8.22
N THR A 265 -0.17 14.24 7.65
CA THR A 265 0.41 13.39 6.60
C THR A 265 -0.68 12.85 5.69
N GLY A 266 -0.48 13.01 4.37
CA GLY A 266 -1.29 12.39 3.33
C GLY A 266 -1.97 13.35 2.37
N ASP A 267 -2.02 14.64 2.68
CA ASP A 267 -2.75 15.69 1.95
C ASP A 267 -4.20 15.28 1.63
N ARG A 268 -4.85 14.70 2.64
CA ARG A 268 -6.22 14.23 2.54
C ARG A 268 -7.21 15.40 2.45
N PRO A 269 -8.45 15.17 1.98
CA PRO A 269 -9.45 16.22 1.88
C PRO A 269 -9.63 17.02 3.18
N ILE A 270 -9.51 16.39 4.34
CA ILE A 270 -9.59 17.05 5.64
C ILE A 270 -8.49 18.10 5.84
N ALA A 271 -7.29 17.88 5.30
CA ALA A 271 -6.19 18.84 5.40
C ALA A 271 -6.48 20.15 4.68
N ARG A 272 -7.36 20.14 3.68
CA ARG A 272 -7.78 21.37 2.92
C ARG A 272 -8.54 22.37 3.76
N LEU A 273 -8.97 21.99 4.97
CA LEU A 273 -9.54 22.93 5.94
C LEU A 273 -8.53 23.91 6.54
N GLY A 274 -7.24 23.73 6.26
CA GLY A 274 -6.17 24.62 6.72
C GLY A 274 -4.99 23.89 7.41
N LEU A 275 -4.98 22.54 7.40
CA LEU A 275 -3.93 21.75 8.03
C LEU A 275 -2.71 21.64 7.13
N THR A 276 -1.55 22.09 7.60
CA THR A 276 -0.24 21.81 6.98
C THR A 276 0.04 20.31 7.04
N THR A 277 0.51 19.76 5.94
CA THR A 277 0.65 18.29 5.81
C THR A 277 1.79 17.91 4.88
N VAL A 278 2.17 16.65 4.90
CA VAL A 278 3.05 16.05 3.89
C VAL A 278 2.20 15.47 2.77
N GLY A 279 2.39 15.98 1.56
CA GLY A 279 1.84 15.43 0.33
C GLY A 279 2.79 14.38 -0.27
N PHE A 280 2.25 13.51 -1.14
CA PHE A 280 3.00 12.43 -1.78
C PHE A 280 2.69 12.31 -3.25
N ASP A 281 3.72 11.99 -4.01
CA ASP A 281 3.58 11.49 -5.38
C ASP A 281 3.37 9.97 -5.34
N PHE A 282 2.11 9.55 -5.28
CA PHE A 282 1.76 8.15 -5.24
C PHE A 282 2.14 7.40 -6.52
N ASP A 283 2.21 8.08 -7.66
CA ASP A 283 2.65 7.45 -8.91
C ASP A 283 4.14 7.14 -8.88
N LYS A 284 4.99 8.01 -8.29
CA LYS A 284 6.41 7.71 -8.06
C LYS A 284 6.61 6.56 -7.08
N VAL A 285 5.87 6.53 -5.97
CA VAL A 285 5.94 5.43 -4.99
C VAL A 285 5.53 4.11 -5.64
N ALA A 286 4.41 4.10 -6.34
CA ALA A 286 3.90 2.92 -7.03
C ALA A 286 4.84 2.46 -8.15
N PHE A 287 5.44 3.40 -8.88
CA PHE A 287 6.44 3.10 -9.90
C PHE A 287 7.67 2.38 -9.30
N PHE A 288 8.18 2.88 -8.18
CA PHE A 288 9.28 2.23 -7.47
C PHE A 288 8.92 0.79 -7.05
N TRP A 289 7.74 0.60 -6.48
CA TRP A 289 7.26 -0.73 -6.10
C TRP A 289 7.09 -1.66 -7.30
N ALA A 290 6.49 -1.17 -8.39
CA ALA A 290 6.30 -1.95 -9.62
C ALA A 290 7.64 -2.35 -10.25
N GLU A 291 8.58 -1.41 -10.38
CA GLU A 291 9.91 -1.69 -10.97
C GLU A 291 10.70 -2.70 -10.14
N ASN A 292 10.64 -2.64 -8.81
CA ASN A 292 11.31 -3.63 -7.95
C ASN A 292 10.68 -5.03 -8.10
N ALA A 293 9.36 -5.11 -8.23
CA ALA A 293 8.70 -6.39 -8.49
C ALA A 293 9.07 -6.95 -9.88
N LEU A 294 9.06 -6.12 -10.91
CA LEU A 294 9.43 -6.51 -12.27
C LEU A 294 10.92 -6.88 -12.38
N ALA A 295 11.80 -6.13 -11.74
CA ALA A 295 13.23 -6.43 -11.68
C ALA A 295 13.48 -7.81 -11.05
N ALA A 296 12.81 -8.11 -9.93
CA ALA A 296 12.90 -9.42 -9.29
C ALA A 296 12.34 -10.55 -10.19
N LEU A 297 11.25 -10.31 -10.92
CA LEU A 297 10.70 -11.26 -11.90
C LEU A 297 11.68 -11.56 -13.03
N GLU A 298 12.38 -10.54 -13.51
CA GLU A 298 13.34 -10.61 -14.62
C GLU A 298 14.77 -10.97 -14.18
N ASN A 299 15.01 -11.24 -12.89
CA ASN A 299 16.33 -11.45 -12.27
C ASN A 299 17.30 -10.26 -12.50
N ARG A 300 16.79 -9.05 -12.56
CA ARG A 300 17.54 -7.80 -12.55
C ARG A 300 17.75 -7.32 -11.12
N SER A 301 18.76 -6.51 -10.89
CA SER A 301 18.92 -5.81 -9.61
C SER A 301 17.74 -4.84 -9.39
N PRO A 302 17.18 -4.79 -8.17
CA PRO A 302 16.16 -3.80 -7.83
C PRO A 302 16.74 -2.39 -7.88
N SER A 303 15.90 -1.38 -8.01
CA SER A 303 16.31 0.02 -7.84
C SER A 303 16.84 0.23 -6.42
N GLU A 304 18.05 0.78 -6.30
CA GLU A 304 18.71 0.94 -4.99
C GLU A 304 18.14 2.09 -4.17
N HIS A 305 17.54 3.08 -4.81
CA HIS A 305 17.05 4.29 -4.13
C HIS A 305 15.65 4.68 -4.58
N LEU A 306 14.79 4.92 -3.60
CA LEU A 306 13.61 5.77 -3.77
C LEU A 306 14.01 7.17 -3.32
N GLU A 307 14.17 8.10 -4.27
CA GLU A 307 14.18 9.51 -3.92
C GLU A 307 12.85 9.80 -3.20
N TYR A 308 12.92 10.30 -1.96
CA TYR A 308 11.72 10.48 -1.15
C TYR A 308 10.68 11.35 -1.87
N PRO A 309 9.49 10.85 -2.20
CA PRO A 309 8.54 11.51 -3.10
C PRO A 309 7.57 12.45 -2.38
N GLY A 310 7.89 12.90 -1.17
CA GLY A 310 7.04 13.76 -0.36
C GLY A 310 7.50 15.21 -0.35
N TRP A 311 6.55 16.11 -0.16
CA TRP A 311 6.79 17.54 0.03
C TRP A 311 5.85 18.13 1.08
N ILE A 312 6.22 19.29 1.64
CA ILE A 312 5.35 20.01 2.56
C ILE A 312 4.29 20.79 1.77
N VAL A 313 3.04 20.60 2.16
CA VAL A 313 1.90 21.44 1.71
C VAL A 313 1.57 22.40 2.83
N HIS A 314 2.10 23.62 2.69
CA HIS A 314 1.93 24.68 3.68
C HIS A 314 0.48 25.14 3.75
N ARG A 315 -0.06 25.28 4.97
CA ARG A 315 -1.37 25.87 5.28
C ARG A 315 -1.29 26.64 6.60
N GLN A 316 -2.39 26.66 7.38
CA GLN A 316 -2.50 27.55 8.56
C GLN A 316 -1.80 27.02 9.82
N THR A 317 -1.65 25.70 9.96
CA THR A 317 -1.25 25.08 11.25
C THR A 317 0.24 24.89 11.44
N ALA A 318 1.08 25.15 10.43
CA ALA A 318 2.54 25.10 10.55
C ALA A 318 3.26 25.80 9.39
#